data_ea86d2acf1e71ea786c5f4f4a55c2c6a
#
_entry.id   ea86d2acf1e71ea786c5f4f4a55c2c6a
#
_cell.length_a   1.000
_cell.length_b   1.000
_cell.length_c   1.000
_cell.angle_alpha   90.00
_cell.angle_beta   90.00
_cell.angle_gamma   90.00
#
_symmetry.space_group_name_H-M   'P 1'
#
loop_
_entity.id
_entity.type
_entity.pdbx_description
1 polymer ?
#
loop_
_entity_poly.entity_id
_entity_poly.type
_entity_poly.pdbx_seq_one_letter_code
_entity_poly.pdbx_strand_id
1 'polypeptide(L)'
;MENPARILIVDDEPSITEFVSYAMQKEGSLTEVASNGEDALEKIESDHFDLFILDIMLPGIDGYELCRRIRAKMTTPILFLSARDSELNKVVGLELGADDYLAKPFGVRELLARTRALLRRSQGLENAQPSNEVTASGITLNEDTHVAQGEKGPIDLTPREFELLSCLMHNAG
;
A
#
# COMPACT_ATOMS: atom_id res chain seq x y z
N MET A 1 -7.79 0.10 -22.61
CA MET A 1 -8.14 -0.84 -21.52
C MET A 1 -6.90 -0.98 -20.65
N GLU A 2 -6.98 -0.56 -19.41
CA GLU A 2 -5.86 -0.78 -18.48
C GLU A 2 -5.76 -2.28 -18.19
N ASN A 3 -4.56 -2.83 -18.31
CA ASN A 3 -4.32 -4.22 -17.93
C ASN A 3 -4.56 -4.36 -16.42
N PRO A 4 -5.24 -5.41 -15.96
CA PRO A 4 -5.40 -5.66 -14.53
C PRO A 4 -4.04 -5.77 -13.84
N ALA A 5 -3.89 -5.09 -12.70
CA ALA A 5 -2.66 -5.16 -11.91
C ALA A 5 -2.41 -6.60 -11.44
N ARG A 6 -1.17 -7.07 -11.54
CA ARG A 6 -0.75 -8.40 -11.06
C ARG A 6 -0.07 -8.28 -9.71
N ILE A 7 -0.58 -8.99 -8.74
CA ILE A 7 -0.16 -8.92 -7.33
C ILE A 7 0.33 -10.30 -6.88
N LEU A 8 1.55 -10.38 -6.37
CA LEU A 8 2.06 -11.56 -5.69
C LEU A 8 1.86 -11.41 -4.18
N ILE A 9 1.18 -12.39 -3.58
CA ILE A 9 0.90 -12.47 -2.15
C ILE A 9 1.74 -13.59 -1.57
N VAL A 10 2.58 -13.28 -0.58
CA VAL A 10 3.50 -14.23 0.05
C VAL A 10 3.21 -14.29 1.54
N ASP A 11 2.61 -15.37 1.97
CA ASP A 11 2.24 -15.63 3.36
C ASP A 11 2.08 -17.14 3.56
N ASP A 12 2.56 -17.72 4.64
CA ASP A 12 2.45 -19.14 4.93
C ASP A 12 1.08 -19.53 5.54
N GLU A 13 0.26 -18.55 5.90
CA GLU A 13 -1.10 -18.76 6.38
C GLU A 13 -2.13 -18.76 5.23
N PRO A 14 -2.73 -19.91 4.85
CA PRO A 14 -3.72 -19.98 3.77
C PRO A 14 -4.91 -19.05 3.96
N SER A 15 -5.36 -18.86 5.20
CA SER A 15 -6.47 -17.95 5.53
C SER A 15 -6.20 -16.51 5.17
N ILE A 16 -4.95 -16.06 5.32
CA ILE A 16 -4.51 -14.69 4.96
C ILE A 16 -4.41 -14.57 3.44
N THR A 17 -3.76 -15.52 2.78
CA THR A 17 -3.61 -15.47 1.31
C THR A 17 -4.95 -15.54 0.59
N GLU A 18 -5.90 -16.37 1.05
CA GLU A 18 -7.26 -16.43 0.51
C GLU A 18 -8.01 -15.12 0.71
N PHE A 19 -7.95 -14.56 1.92
CA PHE A 19 -8.61 -13.30 2.25
C PHE A 19 -8.07 -12.13 1.42
N VAL A 20 -6.74 -12.00 1.33
CA VAL A 20 -6.09 -10.94 0.56
C VAL A 20 -6.37 -11.12 -0.94
N SER A 21 -6.22 -12.34 -1.47
CA SER A 21 -6.52 -12.63 -2.88
C SER A 21 -7.96 -12.28 -3.23
N TYR A 22 -8.92 -12.70 -2.41
CA TYR A 22 -10.32 -12.37 -2.64
C TYR A 22 -10.57 -10.86 -2.69
N ALA A 23 -9.99 -10.12 -1.74
CA ALA A 23 -10.12 -8.67 -1.70
C ALA A 23 -9.54 -7.99 -2.97
N MET A 24 -8.34 -8.41 -3.40
CA MET A 24 -7.68 -7.86 -4.58
C MET A 24 -8.42 -8.22 -5.89
N GLN A 25 -8.92 -9.44 -6.02
CA GLN A 25 -9.69 -9.89 -7.19
C GLN A 25 -11.02 -9.14 -7.32
N LYS A 26 -11.67 -8.80 -6.20
CA LYS A 26 -12.87 -7.95 -6.19
C LYS A 26 -12.60 -6.53 -6.74
N GLU A 27 -11.38 -6.04 -6.61
CA GLU A 27 -10.93 -4.77 -7.17
C GLU A 27 -10.46 -4.89 -8.64
N GLY A 28 -10.55 -6.09 -9.23
CA GLY A 28 -10.17 -6.33 -10.62
C GLY A 28 -8.69 -6.66 -10.83
N SER A 29 -7.92 -6.91 -9.77
CA SER A 29 -6.52 -7.34 -9.87
C SER A 29 -6.40 -8.84 -10.12
N LEU A 30 -5.30 -9.26 -10.75
CA LEU A 30 -4.89 -10.66 -10.83
C LEU A 30 -3.96 -10.98 -9.66
N THR A 31 -4.18 -12.09 -9.00
CA THR A 31 -3.39 -12.49 -7.84
C THR A 31 -2.71 -13.83 -8.04
N GLU A 32 -1.47 -13.94 -7.60
CA GLU A 32 -0.76 -15.18 -7.39
C GLU A 32 -0.34 -15.29 -5.91
N VAL A 33 -0.20 -16.52 -5.43
CA VAL A 33 0.13 -16.80 -4.03
C VAL A 33 1.39 -17.64 -3.97
N ALA A 34 2.28 -17.30 -3.03
CA ALA A 34 3.42 -18.11 -2.62
C ALA A 34 3.35 -18.35 -1.11
N SER A 35 3.69 -19.56 -0.67
CA SER A 35 3.64 -19.94 0.75
C SER A 35 4.98 -19.75 1.49
N ASN A 36 6.03 -19.38 0.79
CA ASN A 36 7.38 -19.18 1.33
C ASN A 36 8.20 -18.30 0.37
N GLY A 37 9.38 -17.87 0.83
CA GLY A 37 10.24 -16.97 0.08
C GLY A 37 10.87 -17.60 -1.17
N GLU A 38 11.16 -18.90 -1.15
CA GLU A 38 11.72 -19.63 -2.28
C GLU A 38 10.73 -19.71 -3.45
N ASP A 39 9.49 -20.11 -3.19
CA ASP A 39 8.39 -20.14 -4.18
C ASP A 39 8.12 -18.74 -4.73
N ALA A 40 8.17 -17.73 -3.87
CA ALA A 40 8.04 -16.34 -4.30
C ALA A 40 9.14 -15.92 -5.28
N LEU A 41 10.40 -16.26 -5.02
CA LEU A 41 11.50 -15.92 -5.91
C LEU A 41 11.39 -16.62 -7.27
N GLU A 42 10.98 -17.89 -7.31
CA GLU A 42 10.73 -18.61 -8.57
C GLU A 42 9.65 -17.92 -9.42
N LYS A 43 8.55 -17.51 -8.79
CA LYS A 43 7.46 -16.76 -9.47
C LYS A 43 7.92 -15.40 -9.97
N ILE A 44 8.71 -14.68 -9.19
CA ILE A 44 9.25 -13.35 -9.56
C ILE A 44 10.23 -13.46 -10.75
N GLU A 45 10.93 -14.57 -10.89
CA GLU A 45 11.84 -14.79 -12.03
C GLU A 45 11.10 -15.18 -13.32
N SER A 46 9.93 -15.79 -13.19
CA SER A 46 9.13 -16.25 -14.34
C SER A 46 8.08 -15.25 -14.83
N ASP A 47 7.62 -14.36 -13.97
CA ASP A 47 6.49 -13.47 -14.23
C ASP A 47 6.72 -12.03 -13.76
N HIS A 48 5.94 -11.11 -14.32
CA HIS A 48 5.93 -9.70 -13.90
C HIS A 48 4.80 -9.43 -12.93
N PHE A 49 5.10 -8.66 -11.87
CA PHE A 49 4.14 -8.21 -10.88
C PHE A 49 4.22 -6.69 -10.68
N ASP A 50 3.09 -6.08 -10.40
CA ASP A 50 2.93 -4.65 -10.16
C ASP A 50 2.98 -4.30 -8.66
N LEU A 51 2.78 -5.29 -7.79
CA LEU A 51 2.82 -5.14 -6.33
C LEU A 51 3.18 -6.48 -5.67
N PHE A 52 4.01 -6.41 -4.63
CA PHE A 52 4.26 -7.51 -3.72
C PHE A 52 3.61 -7.23 -2.36
N ILE A 53 2.88 -8.22 -1.83
CA ILE A 53 2.35 -8.22 -0.46
C ILE A 53 3.05 -9.37 0.27
N LEU A 54 3.92 -9.05 1.22
CA LEU A 54 4.82 -10.01 1.85
C LEU A 54 4.58 -10.09 3.35
N ASP A 55 4.40 -11.30 3.88
CA ASP A 55 4.55 -11.49 5.32
C ASP A 55 6.02 -11.41 5.72
N ILE A 56 6.29 -10.86 6.90
CA ILE A 56 7.63 -10.80 7.47
C ILE A 56 8.04 -12.17 8.01
N MET A 57 7.10 -12.89 8.63
CA MET A 57 7.37 -14.13 9.36
C MET A 57 7.23 -15.37 8.47
N LEU A 58 7.96 -15.41 7.35
CA LEU A 58 7.96 -16.57 6.45
C LEU A 58 8.92 -17.65 6.92
N PRO A 59 8.62 -18.94 6.66
CA PRO A 59 9.56 -20.02 6.87
C PRO A 59 10.68 -19.98 5.83
N GLY A 60 11.91 -20.36 6.23
CA GLY A 60 13.08 -20.35 5.34
C GLY A 60 13.63 -18.95 5.12
N ILE A 61 13.43 -18.40 3.93
CA ILE A 61 13.76 -17.00 3.62
C ILE A 61 12.67 -16.12 4.22
N ASP A 62 13.01 -15.33 5.24
CA ASP A 62 12.06 -14.39 5.86
C ASP A 62 11.70 -13.23 4.93
N GLY A 63 10.63 -12.48 5.29
CA GLY A 63 10.14 -11.38 4.47
C GLY A 63 11.16 -10.26 4.26
N TYR A 64 12.05 -10.02 5.21
CA TYR A 64 13.10 -9.00 5.09
C TYR A 64 14.17 -9.40 4.08
N GLU A 65 14.65 -10.64 4.15
CA GLU A 65 15.60 -11.17 3.18
C GLU A 65 14.99 -11.24 1.78
N LEU A 66 13.72 -11.63 1.67
CA LEU A 66 12.99 -11.63 0.42
C LEU A 66 12.89 -10.21 -0.16
N CYS A 67 12.52 -9.22 0.63
CA CYS A 67 12.47 -7.82 0.24
C CYS A 67 13.84 -7.33 -0.27
N ARG A 68 14.92 -7.63 0.44
CA ARG A 68 16.28 -7.26 0.03
C ARG A 68 16.67 -7.86 -1.32
N ARG A 69 16.34 -9.12 -1.58
CA ARG A 69 16.59 -9.79 -2.86
C ARG A 69 15.77 -9.19 -4.00
N ILE A 70 14.52 -8.86 -3.74
CA ILE A 70 13.66 -8.15 -4.70
C ILE A 70 14.25 -6.79 -5.03
N ARG A 71 14.62 -5.99 -4.03
CA ARG A 71 15.18 -4.65 -4.21
C ARG A 71 16.51 -4.62 -4.94
N ALA A 72 17.30 -5.68 -4.87
CA ALA A 72 18.53 -5.80 -5.66
C ALA A 72 18.28 -5.87 -7.18
N LYS A 73 17.08 -6.24 -7.62
CA LYS A 73 16.73 -6.47 -9.03
C LYS A 73 15.64 -5.53 -9.56
N MET A 74 14.74 -5.04 -8.71
CA MET A 74 13.55 -4.30 -9.16
C MET A 74 13.02 -3.30 -8.14
N THR A 75 12.22 -2.34 -8.63
CA THR A 75 11.61 -1.25 -7.85
C THR A 75 10.11 -1.43 -7.63
N THR A 76 9.55 -2.56 -8.02
CA THR A 76 8.13 -2.90 -7.80
C THR A 76 7.74 -2.66 -6.34
N PRO A 77 6.64 -1.96 -6.03
CA PRO A 77 6.25 -1.64 -4.67
C PRO A 77 6.04 -2.89 -3.81
N ILE A 78 6.40 -2.78 -2.53
CA ILE A 78 6.28 -3.83 -1.52
C ILE A 78 5.45 -3.31 -0.34
N LEU A 79 4.39 -4.04 -0.01
CA LEU A 79 3.61 -3.89 1.22
C LEU A 79 3.95 -5.05 2.16
N PHE A 80 4.47 -4.74 3.35
CA PHE A 80 4.64 -5.75 4.37
C PHE A 80 3.35 -6.00 5.17
N LEU A 81 3.06 -7.27 5.41
CA LEU A 81 2.12 -7.71 6.45
C LEU A 81 2.92 -8.17 7.67
N SER A 82 2.48 -7.83 8.87
CA SER A 82 3.19 -8.22 10.08
C SER A 82 2.27 -8.37 11.28
N ALA A 83 2.61 -9.26 12.21
CA ALA A 83 1.97 -9.32 13.52
C ALA A 83 2.21 -8.02 14.31
N ARG A 84 1.25 -7.64 15.12
CA ARG A 84 1.00 -6.32 15.74
C ARG A 84 2.11 -5.71 16.62
N ASP A 85 3.22 -6.37 16.88
CA ASP A 85 4.05 -6.07 18.07
C ASP A 85 5.42 -5.45 17.81
N SER A 86 5.65 -4.73 16.71
CA SER A 86 6.92 -3.99 16.71
C SER A 86 6.91 -2.73 15.84
N GLU A 87 6.85 -1.59 16.47
CA GLU A 87 7.34 -0.33 15.89
C GLU A 87 8.77 -0.49 15.33
N LEU A 88 9.60 -1.31 15.97
CA LEU A 88 10.93 -1.71 15.48
C LEU A 88 10.86 -2.41 14.11
N ASN A 89 9.94 -3.34 13.90
CA ASN A 89 9.79 -4.03 12.62
C ASN A 89 9.33 -3.10 11.50
N LYS A 90 8.55 -2.09 11.85
CA LYS A 90 8.07 -1.06 10.92
C LYS A 90 9.23 -0.21 10.40
N VAL A 91 10.09 0.25 11.28
CA VAL A 91 11.28 1.05 10.93
C VAL A 91 12.27 0.22 10.11
N VAL A 92 12.58 -0.99 10.55
CA VAL A 92 13.49 -1.91 9.84
C VAL A 92 12.96 -2.26 8.44
N GLY A 93 11.65 -2.54 8.31
CA GLY A 93 11.04 -2.87 7.03
C GLY A 93 11.14 -1.72 6.02
N LEU A 94 10.90 -0.49 6.45
CA LEU A 94 11.00 0.70 5.59
C LEU A 94 12.46 1.02 5.24
N GLU A 95 13.40 0.85 6.17
CA GLU A 95 14.86 1.00 5.90
C GLU A 95 15.38 -0.04 4.89
N LEU A 96 14.80 -1.24 4.86
CA LEU A 96 15.13 -2.30 3.89
C LEU A 96 14.50 -2.09 2.51
N GLY A 97 13.69 -1.05 2.33
CA GLY A 97 13.13 -0.64 1.05
C GLY A 97 11.69 -1.08 0.79
N ALA A 98 10.93 -1.48 1.81
CA ALA A 98 9.48 -1.59 1.69
C ALA A 98 8.85 -0.20 1.52
N ASP A 99 7.74 -0.14 0.80
CA ASP A 99 7.05 1.11 0.50
C ASP A 99 5.94 1.41 1.50
N ASP A 100 5.38 0.39 2.14
CA ASP A 100 4.39 0.53 3.20
C ASP A 100 4.31 -0.73 4.08
N TYR A 101 3.54 -0.64 5.16
CA TYR A 101 3.42 -1.64 6.20
C TYR A 101 1.99 -1.72 6.72
N LEU A 102 1.47 -2.94 6.90
CA LEU A 102 0.13 -3.20 7.41
C LEU A 102 0.17 -4.22 8.55
N ALA A 103 -0.28 -3.81 9.74
CA ALA A 103 -0.27 -4.68 10.92
C ALA A 103 -1.45 -5.67 10.92
N LYS A 104 -1.19 -6.95 11.17
CA LYS A 104 -2.20 -7.99 11.43
C LYS A 104 -2.74 -7.85 12.87
N PRO A 105 -4.06 -7.95 13.10
CA PRO A 105 -5.15 -8.10 12.14
C PRO A 105 -5.50 -6.78 11.46
N PHE A 106 -5.82 -6.82 10.17
CA PHE A 106 -6.17 -5.65 9.37
C PHE A 106 -7.56 -5.79 8.74
N GLY A 107 -8.18 -4.65 8.45
CA GLY A 107 -9.45 -4.59 7.74
C GLY A 107 -9.27 -4.53 6.23
N VAL A 108 -10.28 -5.03 5.48
CA VAL A 108 -10.31 -4.95 4.01
C VAL A 108 -10.12 -3.52 3.51
N ARG A 109 -10.77 -2.54 4.13
CA ARG A 109 -10.69 -1.14 3.70
C ARG A 109 -9.27 -0.57 3.78
N GLU A 110 -8.55 -0.88 4.86
CA GLU A 110 -7.17 -0.43 5.04
C GLU A 110 -6.24 -1.10 4.03
N LEU A 111 -6.37 -2.42 3.84
CA LEU A 111 -5.60 -3.17 2.85
C LEU A 111 -5.80 -2.57 1.44
N LEU A 112 -7.07 -2.35 1.03
CA LEU A 112 -7.39 -1.79 -0.28
C LEU A 112 -6.86 -0.36 -0.46
N ALA A 113 -6.97 0.49 0.55
CA ALA A 113 -6.47 1.87 0.50
C ALA A 113 -4.95 1.90 0.27
N ARG A 114 -4.20 1.09 1.02
CA ARG A 114 -2.73 1.01 0.89
C ARG A 114 -2.29 0.44 -0.45
N THR A 115 -2.91 -0.65 -0.90
CA THR A 115 -2.57 -1.28 -2.18
C THR A 115 -2.88 -0.36 -3.37
N ARG A 116 -4.00 0.35 -3.37
CA ARG A 116 -4.31 1.35 -4.41
C ARG A 116 -3.27 2.49 -4.42
N ALA A 117 -2.86 2.99 -3.27
CA ALA A 117 -1.86 4.03 -3.17
C ALA A 117 -0.50 3.58 -3.74
N LEU A 118 -0.07 2.35 -3.45
CA LEU A 118 1.16 1.78 -3.96
C LEU A 118 1.12 1.54 -5.47
N LEU A 119 0.04 0.96 -5.99
CA LEU A 119 -0.14 0.74 -7.43
C LEU A 119 -0.15 2.05 -8.22
N ARG A 120 -0.79 3.09 -7.71
CA ARG A 120 -0.79 4.42 -8.33
C ARG A 120 0.60 5.02 -8.46
N ARG A 121 1.44 4.88 -7.41
CA ARG A 121 2.83 5.36 -7.43
C ARG A 121 3.67 4.61 -8.46
N SER A 122 3.52 3.29 -8.56
CA SER A 122 4.30 2.47 -9.49
C SER A 122 4.01 2.74 -10.97
N GLN A 123 2.79 3.18 -11.27
CA GLN A 123 2.35 3.51 -12.64
C GLN A 123 2.77 4.92 -13.10
N GLY A 124 3.53 5.67 -12.29
CA GLY A 124 3.93 7.04 -12.60
C GLY A 124 2.76 8.03 -12.62
N LEU A 125 1.61 7.63 -12.09
CA LEU A 125 0.39 8.44 -12.01
C LEU A 125 0.40 9.38 -10.79
N GLU A 126 1.57 9.79 -10.33
CA GLU A 126 1.70 10.83 -9.29
C GLU A 126 1.05 12.16 -9.70
N ASN A 127 0.76 12.34 -10.99
CA ASN A 127 0.09 13.53 -11.54
C ASN A 127 -1.34 13.28 -12.04
N ALA A 128 -1.87 12.06 -11.94
CA ALA A 128 -3.26 11.76 -12.29
C ALA A 128 -4.03 11.43 -11.02
N GLN A 129 -4.42 12.46 -10.28
CA GLN A 129 -5.37 12.34 -9.19
C GLN A 129 -6.77 11.95 -9.71
N PRO A 130 -7.47 11.03 -9.01
CA PRO A 130 -8.57 11.51 -8.22
C PRO A 130 -8.07 11.55 -6.76
N SER A 131 -7.43 12.62 -6.38
CA SER A 131 -7.32 13.00 -4.99
C SER A 131 -8.75 13.18 -4.49
N ASN A 132 -9.09 12.65 -3.32
CA ASN A 132 -10.16 13.20 -2.49
C ASN A 132 -9.74 14.63 -2.11
N GLU A 133 -9.48 15.46 -3.12
CA GLU A 133 -9.20 16.87 -2.96
C GLU A 133 -10.50 17.63 -3.02
N VAL A 134 -10.82 18.21 -1.91
CA VAL A 134 -11.92 19.16 -1.81
C VAL A 134 -11.31 20.55 -1.91
N THR A 135 -11.67 21.28 -2.95
CA THR A 135 -11.22 22.68 -3.12
C THR A 135 -12.39 23.63 -2.92
N ALA A 136 -12.26 24.53 -1.96
CA ALA A 136 -13.20 25.61 -1.72
C ALA A 136 -12.46 26.87 -1.24
N SER A 137 -12.86 28.03 -1.77
CA SER A 137 -12.35 29.34 -1.33
C SER A 137 -10.82 29.50 -1.37
N GLY A 138 -10.13 28.86 -2.34
CA GLY A 138 -8.66 28.94 -2.47
C GLY A 138 -7.90 28.03 -1.52
N ILE A 139 -8.60 27.12 -0.83
CA ILE A 139 -7.99 26.06 -0.01
C ILE A 139 -8.27 24.72 -0.68
N THR A 140 -7.24 23.89 -0.79
CA THR A 140 -7.34 22.50 -1.25
C THR A 140 -6.98 21.57 -0.09
N LEU A 141 -7.87 20.66 0.25
CA LEU A 141 -7.64 19.58 1.21
C LEU A 141 -7.44 18.28 0.46
N ASN A 142 -6.40 17.57 0.79
CA ASN A 142 -6.19 16.19 0.35
C ASN A 142 -6.54 15.24 1.51
N GLU A 143 -7.69 14.58 1.42
CA GLU A 143 -8.22 13.71 2.49
C GLU A 143 -7.44 12.41 2.65
N ASP A 144 -6.73 11.96 1.60
CA ASP A 144 -5.92 10.75 1.66
C ASP A 144 -4.60 10.98 2.42
N THR A 145 -4.03 12.18 2.29
CA THR A 145 -2.74 12.53 2.90
C THR A 145 -2.87 13.42 4.14
N HIS A 146 -4.09 13.91 4.44
CA HIS A 146 -4.37 14.89 5.49
C HIS A 146 -3.54 16.18 5.34
N VAL A 147 -3.30 16.60 4.09
CA VAL A 147 -2.58 17.83 3.77
C VAL A 147 -3.56 18.92 3.34
N ALA A 148 -3.40 20.10 3.92
CA ALA A 148 -4.12 21.31 3.52
C ALA A 148 -3.18 22.27 2.79
N GLN A 149 -3.62 22.82 1.65
CA GLN A 149 -2.87 23.78 0.85
C GLN A 149 -3.72 25.01 0.53
N GLY A 150 -3.18 26.18 0.84
CA GLY A 150 -3.78 27.46 0.49
C GLY A 150 -2.99 28.19 -0.61
N GLU A 151 -3.46 29.34 -1.06
CA GLU A 151 -2.80 30.16 -2.09
C GLU A 151 -1.35 30.58 -1.75
N LYS A 152 -0.99 30.60 -0.46
CA LYS A 152 0.34 31.00 0.03
C LYS A 152 1.24 29.82 0.40
N GLY A 153 0.79 28.59 0.20
CA GLY A 153 1.53 27.36 0.52
C GLY A 153 0.80 26.44 1.50
N PRO A 154 1.48 25.41 2.04
CA PRO A 154 0.89 24.44 2.94
C PRO A 154 0.37 25.10 4.23
N ILE A 155 -0.76 24.58 4.72
CA ILE A 155 -1.41 25.01 5.96
C ILE A 155 -1.23 23.89 6.98
N ASP A 156 -0.57 24.14 8.09
CA ASP A 156 -0.44 23.20 9.19
C ASP A 156 -1.73 23.14 9.99
N LEU A 157 -2.40 22.00 9.97
CA LEU A 157 -3.63 21.73 10.71
C LEU A 157 -3.42 20.53 11.63
N THR A 158 -3.98 20.62 12.83
CA THR A 158 -4.14 19.45 13.67
C THR A 158 -5.17 18.48 13.06
N PRO A 159 -5.17 17.17 13.40
CA PRO A 159 -6.13 16.23 12.83
C PRO A 159 -7.60 16.66 13.02
N ARG A 160 -7.94 17.25 14.16
CA ARG A 160 -9.31 17.77 14.41
C ARG A 160 -9.66 18.98 13.57
N GLU A 161 -8.72 19.88 13.35
CA GLU A 161 -8.93 21.06 12.47
C GLU A 161 -9.07 20.63 11.03
N PHE A 162 -8.31 19.63 10.60
CA PHE A 162 -8.44 19.05 9.26
C PHE A 162 -9.83 18.41 9.05
N GLU A 163 -10.29 17.56 9.98
CA GLU A 163 -11.62 16.93 9.91
C GLU A 163 -12.75 17.97 9.89
N LEU A 164 -12.64 19.01 10.71
CA LEU A 164 -13.63 20.08 10.75
C LEU A 164 -13.67 20.85 9.43
N LEU A 165 -12.50 21.20 8.89
CA LEU A 165 -12.39 21.93 7.64
C LEU A 165 -12.91 21.09 6.46
N SER A 166 -12.58 19.80 6.39
CA SER A 166 -13.12 18.87 5.40
C SER A 166 -14.66 18.81 5.45
N CYS A 167 -15.22 18.65 6.65
CA CYS A 167 -16.67 18.64 6.84
C CYS A 167 -17.33 19.95 6.35
N LEU A 168 -16.73 21.08 6.66
CA LEU A 168 -17.24 22.40 6.22
C LEU A 168 -17.16 22.56 4.70
N MET A 169 -16.07 22.11 4.08
CA MET A 169 -15.88 22.24 2.63
C MET A 169 -16.83 21.34 1.83
N HIS A 170 -17.17 20.14 2.33
CA HIS A 170 -18.17 19.26 1.73
C HIS A 170 -19.62 19.82 1.84
N ASN A 171 -19.88 20.68 2.82
CA ASN A 171 -21.20 21.27 3.04
C ASN A 171 -21.29 22.74 2.56
N ALA A 172 -20.29 23.26 1.88
CA ALA A 172 -20.23 24.65 1.41
C ALA A 172 -20.80 24.85 0.00
N GLY A 173 -21.63 23.92 -0.51
CA GLY A 173 -22.25 23.96 -1.83
C GLY A 173 -23.75 24.00 -1.81
#